data_2aebe4630be4a766fddcc7cb527d2866
#
_entry.id   2aebe4630be4a766fddcc7cb527d2866
#
_cell.length_a   1.000
_cell.length_b   1.000
_cell.length_c   1.000
_cell.angle_alpha   90.00
_cell.angle_beta   90.00
_cell.angle_gamma   90.00
#
_symmetry.space_group_name_H-M   'P 1'
#
loop_
_entity.id
_entity.type
_entity.pdbx_description
1 polymer ?
#
loop_
_entity_poly.entity_id
_entity_poly.type
_entity_poly.pdbx_seq_one_letter_code
_entity_poly.pdbx_strand_id
1 'polypeptide(L)'
;NRFELGASAGYKLDERSYIVGAARYEHDDFAPYRWQGIVSLGWGYTLLKTSTDELSFEVGPGYKRFSRADYIVLDNSTPPAPLIVRGGVGDEIVGRGLVHYKHQLTETTAFEDTLLAEVGANNKFYQNDAGVAVKVSSKLALKVGYQVRHNTDVVGIGVKKTDQLLTTNLVYSF
;
A
#
# COMPACT_ATOMS: atom_id res chain seq x y z
N ASN A 1 3.77 6.23 -16.64
CA ASN A 1 2.44 5.69 -16.27
C ASN A 1 2.53 5.01 -14.92
N ARG A 2 1.44 5.12 -14.15
CA ARG A 2 1.27 4.38 -12.91
C ARG A 2 -0.15 3.81 -12.86
N PHE A 3 -0.27 2.55 -12.48
CA PHE A 3 -1.55 1.94 -12.12
C PHE A 3 -1.35 0.89 -11.02
N GLU A 4 -2.37 0.70 -10.23
CA GLU A 4 -2.41 -0.26 -9.13
C GLU A 4 -3.75 -1.01 -9.17
N LEU A 5 -3.68 -2.32 -8.97
CA LEU A 5 -4.83 -3.20 -8.81
C LEU A 5 -4.67 -3.98 -7.52
N GLY A 6 -5.72 -4.02 -6.73
CA GLY A 6 -5.75 -4.77 -5.49
C GLY A 6 -7.08 -5.48 -5.28
N ALA A 7 -7.02 -6.64 -4.68
CA ALA A 7 -8.18 -7.40 -4.24
C ALA A 7 -7.88 -8.07 -2.90
N SER A 8 -8.89 -8.16 -2.05
CA SER A 8 -8.82 -8.93 -0.82
C SER A 8 -10.13 -9.64 -0.55
N ALA A 9 -10.05 -10.81 0.09
CA ALA A 9 -11.20 -11.56 0.53
C ALA A 9 -10.95 -12.09 1.94
N GLY A 10 -11.93 -11.95 2.82
CA GLY A 10 -11.86 -12.38 4.21
C GLY A 10 -12.90 -13.44 4.54
N TYR A 11 -12.49 -14.45 5.30
CA TYR A 11 -13.38 -15.45 5.88
C TYR A 11 -13.46 -15.24 7.39
N LYS A 12 -14.64 -14.92 7.91
CA LYS A 12 -14.87 -14.71 9.35
C LYS A 12 -14.74 -16.03 10.11
N LEU A 13 -13.94 -16.02 11.16
CA LEU A 13 -13.81 -17.13 12.12
C LEU A 13 -14.79 -16.95 13.28
N ASP A 14 -14.94 -15.71 13.75
CA ASP A 14 -15.86 -15.28 14.79
C ASP A 14 -16.29 -13.82 14.58
N GLU A 15 -16.89 -13.19 15.60
CA GLU A 15 -17.37 -11.79 15.49
C GLU A 15 -16.25 -10.76 15.29
N ARG A 16 -15.01 -11.09 15.67
CA ARG A 16 -13.87 -10.18 15.64
C ARG A 16 -12.70 -10.66 14.80
N SER A 17 -12.56 -11.98 14.64
CA SER A 17 -11.41 -12.60 13.97
C SER A 17 -11.76 -13.08 12.57
N TYR A 18 -10.84 -12.93 11.64
CA TYR A 18 -11.00 -13.42 10.27
C TYR A 18 -9.66 -13.81 9.66
N ILE A 19 -9.69 -14.67 8.67
CA ILE A 19 -8.55 -14.95 7.79
C ILE A 19 -8.74 -14.11 6.53
N VAL A 20 -7.68 -13.47 6.06
CA VAL A 20 -7.70 -12.62 4.87
C VAL A 20 -6.66 -13.06 3.85
N GLY A 21 -7.09 -13.25 2.62
CA GLY A 21 -6.22 -13.35 1.45
C GLY A 21 -6.22 -12.02 0.72
N ALA A 22 -5.05 -11.51 0.36
CA ALA A 22 -4.93 -10.28 -0.41
C ALA A 22 -3.93 -10.45 -1.55
N ALA A 23 -4.22 -9.78 -2.67
CA ALA A 23 -3.34 -9.67 -3.81
C ALA A 23 -3.27 -8.21 -4.26
N ARG A 24 -2.07 -7.74 -4.60
CA ARG A 24 -1.83 -6.40 -5.12
C ARG A 24 -0.84 -6.49 -6.27
N TYR A 25 -1.13 -5.77 -7.35
CA TYR A 25 -0.22 -5.55 -8.46
C TYR A 25 -0.07 -4.05 -8.69
N GLU A 26 1.15 -3.62 -8.87
CA GLU A 26 1.49 -2.24 -9.15
C GLU A 26 2.46 -2.16 -10.32
N HIS A 27 2.22 -1.21 -11.20
CA HIS A 27 3.16 -0.78 -12.24
C HIS A 27 3.38 0.73 -12.09
N ASP A 28 4.66 1.14 -12.01
CA ASP A 28 5.02 2.53 -11.87
C ASP A 28 6.35 2.80 -12.60
N ASP A 29 6.29 3.58 -13.68
CA ASP A 29 7.46 3.92 -14.50
C ASP A 29 8.43 4.88 -13.78
N PHE A 30 8.01 5.49 -12.66
CA PHE A 30 8.79 6.46 -11.89
C PHE A 30 9.32 5.91 -10.56
N ALA A 31 8.87 4.71 -10.18
CA ALA A 31 9.28 4.05 -8.95
C ALA A 31 10.57 3.21 -9.14
N PRO A 32 11.26 2.88 -8.04
CA PRO A 32 12.42 1.96 -8.07
C PRO A 32 12.07 0.57 -8.60
N TYR A 33 10.81 0.19 -8.50
CA TYR A 33 10.26 -1.05 -9.06
C TYR A 33 9.31 -0.72 -10.21
N ARG A 34 9.70 -1.11 -11.44
CA ARG A 34 8.87 -0.93 -12.64
C ARG A 34 7.52 -1.64 -12.50
N TRP A 35 7.53 -2.81 -11.89
CA TRP A 35 6.32 -3.49 -11.47
C TRP A 35 6.60 -4.36 -10.24
N GLN A 36 5.57 -4.58 -9.44
CA GLN A 36 5.59 -5.51 -8.32
C GLN A 36 4.21 -6.16 -8.14
N GLY A 37 4.23 -7.45 -7.81
CA GLY A 37 3.05 -8.22 -7.44
C GLY A 37 3.25 -8.84 -6.07
N ILE A 38 2.23 -8.79 -5.21
CA ILE A 38 2.25 -9.36 -3.88
C ILE A 38 1.00 -10.18 -3.69
N VAL A 39 1.16 -11.38 -3.17
CA VAL A 39 0.07 -12.19 -2.64
C VAL A 39 0.34 -12.47 -1.17
N SER A 40 -0.67 -12.39 -0.33
CA SER A 40 -0.52 -12.58 1.12
C SER A 40 -1.70 -13.33 1.71
N LEU A 41 -1.43 -14.06 2.78
CA LEU A 41 -2.43 -14.68 3.63
C LEU A 41 -2.17 -14.21 5.05
N GLY A 42 -3.21 -13.74 5.74
CA GLY A 42 -3.07 -13.16 7.06
C GLY A 42 -4.24 -13.48 7.96
N TRP A 43 -4.04 -13.15 9.22
CA TRP A 43 -5.07 -13.12 10.24
C TRP A 43 -5.40 -11.67 10.57
N GLY A 44 -6.70 -11.38 10.65
CA GLY A 44 -7.23 -10.08 11.01
C GLY A 44 -8.05 -10.13 12.29
N TYR A 45 -8.03 -9.02 13.02
CA TYR A 45 -8.77 -8.86 14.25
C TYR A 45 -9.35 -7.46 14.38
N THR A 46 -10.64 -7.38 14.72
CA THR A 46 -11.33 -6.12 15.00
C THR A 46 -11.19 -5.80 16.49
N LEU A 47 -10.29 -4.87 16.81
CA LEU A 47 -9.99 -4.41 18.17
C LEU A 47 -11.15 -3.62 18.76
N LEU A 48 -11.70 -2.67 17.97
CA LEU A 48 -12.76 -1.77 18.38
C LEU A 48 -13.87 -1.80 17.33
N LYS A 49 -15.10 -1.94 17.79
CA LYS A 49 -16.29 -1.84 16.96
C LYS A 49 -17.41 -1.25 17.79
N THR A 50 -17.68 0.03 17.57
CA THR A 50 -18.76 0.78 18.19
C THR A 50 -19.71 1.31 17.11
N SER A 51 -20.67 2.12 17.47
CA SER A 51 -21.54 2.80 16.50
C SER A 51 -20.81 3.87 15.68
N THR A 52 -19.68 4.39 16.19
CA THR A 52 -18.92 5.49 15.57
C THR A 52 -17.53 5.09 15.15
N ASP A 53 -16.93 4.08 15.79
CA ASP A 53 -15.53 3.73 15.61
C ASP A 53 -15.35 2.27 15.23
N GLU A 54 -14.46 2.03 14.26
CA GLU A 54 -13.98 0.71 13.89
C GLU A 54 -12.46 0.74 13.77
N LEU A 55 -11.78 -0.15 14.50
CA LEU A 55 -10.34 -0.34 14.41
C LEU A 55 -10.05 -1.81 14.23
N SER A 56 -9.38 -2.14 13.15
CA SER A 56 -8.94 -3.50 12.85
C SER A 56 -7.47 -3.53 12.45
N PHE A 57 -6.86 -4.69 12.61
CA PHE A 57 -5.52 -4.94 12.11
C PHE A 57 -5.46 -6.32 11.44
N GLU A 58 -4.52 -6.43 10.51
CA GLU A 58 -4.19 -7.66 9.80
C GLU A 58 -2.68 -7.89 9.87
N VAL A 59 -2.27 -9.14 10.01
CA VAL A 59 -0.87 -9.52 9.96
C VAL A 59 -0.71 -10.90 9.32
N GLY A 60 0.30 -11.07 8.50
CA GLY A 60 0.58 -12.35 7.88
C GLY A 60 1.77 -12.33 6.93
N PRO A 61 2.20 -13.49 6.47
CA PRO A 61 3.21 -13.61 5.44
C PRO A 61 2.65 -13.26 4.05
N GLY A 62 3.54 -12.80 3.18
CA GLY A 62 3.28 -12.58 1.77
C GLY A 62 4.45 -13.01 0.92
N TYR A 63 4.19 -13.24 -0.35
CA TYR A 63 5.19 -13.46 -1.38
C TYR A 63 5.13 -12.31 -2.37
N LYS A 64 6.27 -11.67 -2.57
CA LYS A 64 6.44 -10.52 -3.46
C LYS A 64 7.34 -10.90 -4.61
N ARG A 65 6.91 -10.60 -5.84
CA ARG A 65 7.73 -10.66 -7.04
C ARG A 65 7.77 -9.28 -7.69
N PHE A 66 8.95 -8.85 -8.14
CA PHE A 66 9.15 -7.49 -8.64
C PHE A 66 10.16 -7.44 -9.76
N SER A 67 10.11 -6.37 -10.56
CA SER A 67 11.16 -5.98 -11.50
C SER A 67 11.69 -4.61 -11.11
N ARG A 68 12.99 -4.52 -10.81
CA ARG A 68 13.64 -3.23 -10.57
C ARG A 68 13.75 -2.45 -11.87
N ALA A 69 13.60 -1.15 -11.79
CA ALA A 69 13.96 -0.24 -12.89
C ALA A 69 15.47 -0.19 -13.06
N ASP A 70 15.93 0.13 -14.27
CA ASP A 70 17.34 0.48 -14.48
C ASP A 70 17.65 1.76 -13.73
N TYR A 71 18.82 1.87 -13.13
CA TYR A 71 19.22 3.05 -12.36
C TYR A 71 20.63 3.49 -12.67
N ILE A 72 20.92 4.77 -12.42
CA ILE A 72 22.23 5.37 -12.68
C ILE A 72 22.95 5.52 -11.34
N VAL A 73 24.20 5.09 -11.29
CA VAL A 73 25.15 5.36 -10.22
C VAL A 73 26.36 6.09 -10.79
N LEU A 74 27.12 6.78 -9.95
CA LEU A 74 28.45 7.25 -10.34
C LEU A 74 29.44 6.12 -10.08
N ASP A 75 30.31 5.87 -11.05
CA ASP A 75 31.43 4.94 -10.87
C ASP A 75 32.53 5.57 -10.00
N ASN A 76 33.56 4.76 -9.66
CA ASN A 76 34.68 5.20 -8.83
C ASN A 76 35.82 5.87 -9.67
N SER A 77 35.56 6.23 -10.93
CA SER A 77 36.57 6.92 -11.76
C SER A 77 36.80 8.35 -11.29
N THR A 78 37.91 8.95 -11.74
CA THR A 78 38.24 10.34 -11.43
C THR A 78 38.45 11.11 -12.74
N PRO A 79 37.48 11.99 -13.15
CA PRO A 79 36.21 12.33 -12.49
C PRO A 79 35.19 11.16 -12.54
N PRO A 80 34.26 11.09 -11.59
CA PRO A 80 33.21 10.06 -11.59
C PRO A 80 32.34 10.12 -12.84
N ALA A 81 32.11 8.97 -13.49
CA ALA A 81 31.26 8.87 -14.67
C ALA A 81 29.94 8.15 -14.36
N PRO A 82 28.84 8.50 -15.04
CA PRO A 82 27.57 7.84 -14.85
C PRO A 82 27.60 6.40 -15.41
N LEU A 83 27.26 5.43 -14.57
CA LEU A 83 27.13 4.01 -14.93
C LEU A 83 25.67 3.59 -14.83
N ILE A 84 25.14 3.00 -15.92
CA ILE A 84 23.80 2.42 -15.93
C ILE A 84 23.87 1.00 -15.38
N VAL A 85 23.19 0.76 -14.27
CA VAL A 85 22.99 -0.58 -13.71
C VAL A 85 21.62 -1.08 -14.15
N ARG A 86 21.59 -2.22 -14.81
CA ARG A 86 20.34 -2.83 -15.26
C ARG A 86 19.59 -3.43 -14.08
N GLY A 87 18.31 -3.11 -14.00
CA GLY A 87 17.40 -3.74 -13.09
C GLY A 87 17.19 -5.22 -13.43
N GLY A 88 16.75 -5.99 -12.46
CA GLY A 88 16.47 -7.41 -12.61
C GLY A 88 15.11 -7.78 -12.01
N VAL A 89 14.66 -9.00 -12.33
CA VAL A 89 13.49 -9.59 -11.68
C VAL A 89 13.95 -10.31 -10.42
N GLY A 90 13.26 -10.09 -9.32
CA GLY A 90 13.51 -10.73 -8.05
C GLY A 90 12.22 -11.11 -7.35
N ASP A 91 12.35 -11.90 -6.31
CA ASP A 91 11.27 -12.28 -5.43
C ASP A 91 11.75 -12.33 -3.98
N GLU A 92 10.82 -12.15 -3.05
CA GLU A 92 11.11 -12.21 -1.62
C GLU A 92 9.85 -12.57 -0.81
N ILE A 93 10.09 -13.17 0.37
CA ILE A 93 9.05 -13.30 1.39
C ILE A 93 8.97 -11.97 2.14
N VAL A 94 7.75 -11.50 2.37
CA VAL A 94 7.48 -10.27 3.11
C VAL A 94 6.55 -10.55 4.29
N GLY A 95 6.77 -9.84 5.40
CA GLY A 95 5.76 -9.70 6.43
C GLY A 95 4.82 -8.57 6.03
N ARG A 96 3.51 -8.81 5.98
CA ARG A 96 2.49 -7.80 5.72
C ARG A 96 1.73 -7.49 6.98
N GLY A 97 1.61 -6.21 7.31
CA GLY A 97 0.75 -5.68 8.35
C GLY A 97 -0.16 -4.61 7.79
N LEU A 98 -1.41 -4.56 8.24
CA LEU A 98 -2.35 -3.51 7.89
C LEU A 98 -3.11 -3.10 9.15
N VAL A 99 -3.29 -1.80 9.34
CA VAL A 99 -4.17 -1.22 10.35
C VAL A 99 -5.19 -0.37 9.63
N HIS A 100 -6.45 -0.59 9.91
CA HIS A 100 -7.55 0.20 9.39
C HIS A 100 -8.35 0.82 10.54
N TYR A 101 -8.49 2.14 10.49
CA TYR A 101 -9.31 2.92 11.42
C TYR A 101 -10.38 3.68 10.66
N LYS A 102 -11.60 3.63 11.19
CA LYS A 102 -12.72 4.41 10.69
C LYS A 102 -13.44 5.07 11.85
N HIS A 103 -13.72 6.37 11.68
CA HIS A 103 -14.50 7.16 12.64
C HIS A 103 -15.65 7.86 11.93
N GLN A 104 -16.88 7.63 12.39
CA GLN A 104 -18.08 8.27 11.87
C GLN A 104 -18.21 9.67 12.47
N LEU A 105 -17.93 10.70 11.67
CA LEU A 105 -18.00 12.12 12.08
C LEU A 105 -19.45 12.62 12.12
N THR A 106 -20.26 12.21 11.13
CA THR A 106 -21.69 12.49 11.04
C THR A 106 -22.40 11.28 10.44
N GLU A 107 -23.72 11.30 10.30
CA GLU A 107 -24.49 10.22 9.65
C GLU A 107 -24.04 9.95 8.21
N THR A 108 -23.49 10.94 7.53
CA THR A 108 -23.05 10.85 6.12
C THR A 108 -21.56 10.96 5.91
N THR A 109 -20.78 11.35 6.93
CA THR A 109 -19.36 11.65 6.80
C THR A 109 -18.53 10.78 7.73
N ALA A 110 -17.53 10.09 7.19
CA ALA A 110 -16.57 9.28 7.95
C ALA A 110 -15.14 9.69 7.63
N PHE A 111 -14.29 9.70 8.64
CA PHE A 111 -12.84 9.69 8.49
C PHE A 111 -12.37 8.24 8.41
N GLU A 112 -11.45 7.96 7.51
CA GLU A 112 -10.83 6.66 7.34
C GLU A 112 -9.32 6.81 7.22
N ASP A 113 -8.59 5.95 7.90
CA ASP A 113 -7.13 5.88 7.84
C ASP A 113 -6.69 4.42 7.70
N THR A 114 -5.79 4.16 6.77
CA THR A 114 -5.24 2.83 6.52
C THR A 114 -3.73 2.90 6.46
N LEU A 115 -3.06 2.18 7.33
CA LEU A 115 -1.61 2.00 7.33
C LEU A 115 -1.28 0.58 6.87
N LEU A 116 -0.57 0.48 5.76
CA LEU A 116 -0.01 -0.76 5.23
C LEU A 116 1.50 -0.77 5.42
N ALA A 117 2.03 -1.88 5.92
CA ALA A 117 3.46 -2.16 6.02
C ALA A 117 3.77 -3.50 5.35
N GLU A 118 4.76 -3.52 4.47
CA GLU A 118 5.29 -4.72 3.83
C GLU A 118 6.80 -4.74 4.06
N VAL A 119 7.26 -5.68 4.89
CA VAL A 119 8.65 -5.77 5.33
C VAL A 119 9.31 -7.00 4.73
N GLY A 120 10.16 -6.79 3.75
CA GLY A 120 11.00 -7.80 3.11
C GLY A 120 12.45 -7.67 3.51
N ALA A 121 13.27 -8.60 3.04
CA ALA A 121 14.71 -8.58 3.27
C ALA A 121 15.41 -7.41 2.53
N ASN A 122 14.91 -7.08 1.33
CA ASN A 122 15.52 -6.06 0.48
C ASN A 122 14.87 -4.68 0.66
N ASN A 123 13.52 -4.63 0.80
CA ASN A 123 12.79 -3.38 0.91
C ASN A 123 11.76 -3.43 2.02
N LYS A 124 11.59 -2.29 2.70
CA LYS A 124 10.47 -2.03 3.59
C LYS A 124 9.60 -0.97 2.93
N PHE A 125 8.36 -1.32 2.69
CA PHE A 125 7.36 -0.44 2.10
C PHE A 125 6.33 -0.07 3.15
N TYR A 126 6.02 1.21 3.23
CA TYR A 126 4.98 1.75 4.10
C TYR A 126 4.07 2.63 3.27
N GLN A 127 2.78 2.48 3.46
CA GLN A 127 1.76 3.33 2.83
C GLN A 127 0.74 3.73 3.87
N ASN A 128 0.46 5.02 3.95
CA ASN A 128 -0.63 5.56 4.75
C ASN A 128 -1.64 6.25 3.82
N ASP A 129 -2.90 5.91 3.98
CA ASP A 129 -4.04 6.47 3.24
C ASP A 129 -5.03 7.05 4.25
N ALA A 130 -4.96 8.35 4.47
CA ALA A 130 -5.91 9.07 5.31
C ALA A 130 -6.92 9.83 4.45
N GLY A 131 -8.20 9.82 4.81
CA GLY A 131 -9.20 10.52 4.00
C GLY A 131 -10.55 10.69 4.68
N VAL A 132 -11.36 11.54 4.06
CA VAL A 132 -12.74 11.77 4.47
C VAL A 132 -13.66 11.30 3.34
N ALA A 133 -14.61 10.43 3.69
CA ALA A 133 -15.64 9.92 2.80
C ALA A 133 -16.99 10.55 3.16
N VAL A 134 -17.67 11.08 2.15
CA VAL A 134 -19.01 11.67 2.29
C VAL A 134 -20.00 10.88 1.45
N LYS A 135 -21.02 10.31 2.07
CA LYS A 135 -22.12 9.63 1.37
C LYS A 135 -22.93 10.67 0.60
N VAL A 136 -23.03 10.50 -0.72
CA VAL A 136 -23.84 11.32 -1.62
C VAL A 136 -25.23 10.68 -1.80
N SER A 137 -25.28 9.34 -1.71
CA SER A 137 -26.54 8.56 -1.72
C SER A 137 -26.34 7.25 -0.94
N SER A 138 -27.38 6.41 -0.90
CA SER A 138 -27.29 5.08 -0.25
C SER A 138 -26.22 4.16 -0.85
N LYS A 139 -25.84 4.41 -2.10
CA LYS A 139 -24.89 3.57 -2.85
C LYS A 139 -23.62 4.30 -3.29
N LEU A 140 -23.56 5.61 -3.14
CA LEU A 140 -22.48 6.43 -3.68
C LEU A 140 -21.86 7.29 -2.58
N ALA A 141 -20.52 7.26 -2.48
CA ALA A 141 -19.76 8.15 -1.62
C ALA A 141 -18.60 8.81 -2.41
N LEU A 142 -18.29 10.04 -2.07
CA LEU A 142 -17.10 10.76 -2.51
C LEU A 142 -16.06 10.69 -1.40
N LYS A 143 -14.85 10.24 -1.73
CA LYS A 143 -13.72 10.20 -0.79
C LYS A 143 -12.60 11.10 -1.29
N VAL A 144 -12.19 12.03 -0.45
CA VAL A 144 -10.98 12.84 -0.64
C VAL A 144 -9.94 12.35 0.35
N GLY A 145 -8.77 11.98 -0.13
CA GLY A 145 -7.73 11.38 0.68
C GLY A 145 -6.33 11.88 0.35
N TYR A 146 -5.44 11.70 1.29
CA TYR A 146 -4.03 11.96 1.19
C TYR A 146 -3.25 10.67 1.42
N GLN A 147 -2.46 10.27 0.43
CA GLN A 147 -1.64 9.07 0.46
C GLN A 147 -0.17 9.46 0.61
N VAL A 148 0.50 8.82 1.54
CA VAL A 148 1.96 8.87 1.70
C VAL A 148 2.51 7.47 1.51
N ARG A 149 3.53 7.35 0.66
CA ARG A 149 4.22 6.08 0.38
C ARG A 149 5.70 6.24 0.65
N HIS A 150 6.31 5.26 1.30
CA HIS A 150 7.74 5.26 1.63
C HIS A 150 8.36 3.90 1.31
N ASN A 151 9.45 3.92 0.55
CA ASN A 151 10.31 2.78 0.27
C ASN A 151 11.68 3.01 0.92
N THR A 152 12.22 2.03 1.62
CA THR A 152 13.55 2.16 2.24
C THR A 152 14.68 1.85 1.26
N ASP A 153 14.46 0.92 0.34
CA ASP A 153 15.42 0.53 -0.70
C ASP A 153 15.15 1.30 -1.98
N VAL A 154 15.80 2.45 -2.10
CA VAL A 154 15.75 3.28 -3.29
C VAL A 154 17.18 3.49 -3.75
N VAL A 155 17.52 2.92 -4.89
CA VAL A 155 18.83 3.05 -5.54
C VAL A 155 18.74 3.94 -6.76
N GLY A 156 19.77 4.76 -6.99
CA GLY A 156 19.88 5.66 -8.12
C GLY A 156 19.89 7.13 -7.75
N ILE A 157 20.48 7.93 -8.63
CA ILE A 157 20.60 9.39 -8.45
C ILE A 157 19.23 10.03 -8.71
N GLY A 158 18.76 10.84 -7.75
CA GLY A 158 17.52 11.61 -7.90
C GLY A 158 16.22 10.87 -7.62
N VAL A 159 16.26 9.58 -7.24
CA VAL A 159 15.05 8.83 -6.89
C VAL A 159 14.63 9.14 -5.46
N LYS A 160 13.35 9.50 -5.28
CA LYS A 160 12.80 9.83 -3.96
C LYS A 160 12.33 8.58 -3.23
N LYS A 161 12.56 8.54 -1.92
CA LYS A 161 12.08 7.46 -1.03
C LYS A 161 10.61 7.61 -0.66
N THR A 162 10.10 8.82 -0.72
CA THR A 162 8.74 9.15 -0.25
C THR A 162 7.99 9.88 -1.34
N ASP A 163 6.80 9.37 -1.64
CA ASP A 163 5.83 9.96 -2.55
C ASP A 163 4.58 10.38 -1.78
N GLN A 164 3.96 11.45 -2.23
CA GLN A 164 2.74 12.01 -1.65
C GLN A 164 1.73 12.24 -2.77
N LEU A 165 0.49 11.87 -2.55
CA LEU A 165 -0.57 11.96 -3.53
C LEU A 165 -1.88 12.42 -2.87
N LEU A 166 -2.50 13.46 -3.44
CA LEU A 166 -3.88 13.82 -3.13
C LEU A 166 -4.79 13.02 -4.05
N THR A 167 -5.75 12.31 -3.47
CA THR A 167 -6.68 11.44 -4.19
C THR A 167 -8.11 11.92 -4.07
N THR A 168 -8.89 11.74 -5.13
CA THR A 168 -10.35 11.91 -5.12
C THR A 168 -10.97 10.68 -5.75
N ASN A 169 -11.77 9.96 -4.99
CA ASN A 169 -12.35 8.68 -5.38
C ASN A 169 -13.88 8.73 -5.30
N LEU A 170 -14.52 8.14 -6.28
CA LEU A 170 -15.95 7.86 -6.24
C LEU A 170 -16.12 6.39 -5.83
N VAL A 171 -16.77 6.16 -4.69
CA VAL A 171 -16.97 4.82 -4.12
C VAL A 171 -18.42 4.41 -4.35
N TYR A 172 -18.61 3.28 -5.01
CA TYR A 172 -19.93 2.69 -5.22
C TYR A 172 -20.07 1.38 -4.41
N SER A 173 -21.15 1.28 -3.65
CA SER A 173 -21.50 0.08 -2.87
C SER A 173 -22.71 -0.62 -3.49
N PHE A 174 -22.60 -1.92 -3.68
CA PHE A 174 -23.67 -2.77 -4.27
C PHE A 174 -24.71 -3.17 -3.24
#